data_7d38b1c02cc7a93e38c5f7edbb0eee25
#
_entry.id   7d38b1c02cc7a93e38c5f7edbb0eee25
#
_cell.length_a   1.000
_cell.length_b   1.000
_cell.length_c   1.000
_cell.angle_alpha   90.00
_cell.angle_beta   90.00
_cell.angle_gamma   90.00
#
_symmetry.space_group_name_H-M   'P 1'
#
loop_
_entity.id
_entity.type
_entity.pdbx_description
1 polymer ?
#
loop_
_entity_poly.entity_id
_entity_poly.type
_entity_poly.pdbx_seq_one_letter_code
_entity_poly.pdbx_strand_id
1 'polypeptide(L)'
;GCNRQKMKTVLLHGLGQTAQGWKEVVRQLSTSHVDCPELFSATGNEISYSRILADLERQYSNATEPLHICGLSLGALLALDFTIRHGDKVASLVLIGAQYKVPTFLIDFQNFLFRCMPSKSFDSMGLSKSDTIKLSHSMRSLDFTSQLSGITCPVTIVCGEKDSANLKASKKLNELLPQATLQIVPGAGHEINKDAPEVIADILNKNF
;
A
#
# COMPACT_ATOMS: atom_id res chain seq x y z
N GLY A 1 3.53 -9.31 -27.88
CA GLY A 1 3.03 -8.20 -27.09
C GLY A 1 2.34 -8.69 -25.84
N CYS A 2 2.71 -8.13 -24.71
CA CYS A 2 2.10 -8.45 -23.43
C CYS A 2 0.62 -8.07 -23.51
N ASN A 3 -0.27 -9.04 -23.34
CA ASN A 3 -1.70 -8.77 -23.40
C ASN A 3 -2.14 -8.12 -22.09
N ARG A 4 -2.41 -6.82 -22.10
CA ARG A 4 -2.85 -6.02 -20.96
C ARG A 4 -4.02 -6.65 -20.21
N GLN A 5 -4.90 -7.35 -20.90
CA GLN A 5 -6.05 -8.00 -20.30
C GLN A 5 -5.71 -9.23 -19.43
N LYS A 6 -4.48 -9.75 -19.56
CA LYS A 6 -4.02 -10.92 -18.77
C LYS A 6 -3.19 -10.53 -17.55
N MET A 7 -2.80 -9.27 -17.42
CA MET A 7 -2.05 -8.81 -16.25
C MET A 7 -2.95 -8.76 -15.03
N LYS A 8 -2.44 -9.29 -13.94
CA LYS A 8 -3.14 -9.26 -12.66
C LYS A 8 -2.97 -7.91 -12.00
N THR A 9 -4.04 -7.41 -11.39
CA THR A 9 -4.03 -6.24 -10.53
C THR A 9 -4.05 -6.70 -9.07
N VAL A 10 -3.11 -6.23 -8.28
CA VAL A 10 -2.98 -6.57 -6.86
C VAL A 10 -3.23 -5.33 -6.03
N LEU A 11 -4.18 -5.40 -5.11
CA LEU A 11 -4.57 -4.29 -4.24
C LEU A 11 -4.17 -4.60 -2.79
N LEU A 12 -3.28 -3.78 -2.23
CA LEU A 12 -2.72 -3.98 -0.90
C LEU A 12 -3.29 -2.96 0.08
N HIS A 13 -4.02 -3.45 1.08
CA HIS A 13 -4.68 -2.59 2.07
C HIS A 13 -3.71 -2.02 3.11
N GLY A 14 -4.18 -1.05 3.88
CA GLY A 14 -3.39 -0.42 4.92
C GLY A 14 -3.54 -1.06 6.29
N LEU A 15 -2.76 -0.54 7.24
CA LEU A 15 -2.92 -0.85 8.65
C LEU A 15 -4.27 -0.29 9.12
N GLY A 16 -5.02 -1.08 9.85
CA GLY A 16 -6.38 -0.71 10.26
C GLY A 16 -7.46 -1.07 9.24
N GLN A 17 -7.06 -1.72 8.14
CA GLN A 17 -7.97 -2.19 7.11
C GLN A 17 -7.88 -3.70 6.94
N THR A 18 -8.81 -4.24 6.17
CA THR A 18 -8.79 -5.61 5.64
C THR A 18 -8.95 -5.55 4.13
N ALA A 19 -8.85 -6.68 3.45
CA ALA A 19 -9.08 -6.76 2.00
C ALA A 19 -10.47 -6.26 1.61
N GLN A 20 -11.45 -6.30 2.51
CA GLN A 20 -12.80 -5.79 2.27
C GLN A 20 -12.84 -4.28 2.01
N GLY A 21 -11.81 -3.55 2.42
CA GLY A 21 -11.69 -2.12 2.11
C GLY A 21 -11.65 -1.81 0.62
N TRP A 22 -11.31 -2.78 -0.21
CA TRP A 22 -11.25 -2.62 -1.66
C TRP A 22 -12.54 -2.98 -2.39
N LYS A 23 -13.56 -3.46 -1.70
CA LYS A 23 -14.79 -4.00 -2.30
C LYS A 23 -15.44 -3.03 -3.29
N GLU A 24 -15.61 -1.78 -2.91
CA GLU A 24 -16.28 -0.79 -3.77
C GLU A 24 -15.38 -0.37 -4.95
N VAL A 25 -14.07 -0.35 -4.78
CA VAL A 25 -13.13 -0.11 -5.88
C VAL A 25 -13.22 -1.26 -6.88
N VAL A 26 -13.11 -2.49 -6.43
CA VAL A 26 -13.15 -3.68 -7.29
C VAL A 26 -14.41 -3.74 -8.13
N ARG A 27 -15.55 -3.38 -7.55
CA ARG A 27 -16.83 -3.37 -8.25
C ARG A 27 -16.81 -2.48 -9.50
N GLN A 28 -15.97 -1.45 -9.51
CA GLN A 28 -15.90 -0.45 -10.58
C GLN A 28 -14.70 -0.63 -11.50
N LEU A 29 -13.90 -1.67 -11.31
CA LEU A 29 -12.75 -1.95 -12.17
C LEU A 29 -13.18 -2.62 -13.47
N SER A 30 -12.52 -2.23 -14.56
CA SER A 30 -12.73 -2.80 -15.88
C SER A 30 -12.19 -4.22 -16.00
N THR A 31 -11.17 -4.57 -15.22
CA THR A 31 -10.57 -5.91 -15.24
C THR A 31 -11.23 -6.82 -14.20
N SER A 32 -11.29 -8.11 -14.52
CA SER A 32 -11.70 -9.15 -13.57
C SER A 32 -10.50 -9.88 -12.93
N HIS A 33 -9.29 -9.60 -13.38
CA HIS A 33 -8.06 -10.22 -12.86
C HIS A 33 -7.53 -9.40 -11.68
N VAL A 34 -8.21 -9.48 -10.54
CA VAL A 34 -7.90 -8.68 -9.35
C VAL A 34 -7.71 -9.59 -8.14
N ASP A 35 -6.59 -9.40 -7.44
CA ASP A 35 -6.34 -10.01 -6.15
C ASP A 35 -6.34 -8.92 -5.07
N CYS A 36 -7.01 -9.19 -3.96
CA CYS A 36 -6.97 -8.36 -2.76
C CYS A 36 -6.50 -9.25 -1.60
N PRO A 37 -5.18 -9.48 -1.46
CA PRO A 37 -4.71 -10.36 -0.40
C PRO A 37 -4.99 -9.79 0.99
N GLU A 38 -5.38 -10.67 1.90
CA GLU A 38 -5.48 -10.34 3.32
C GLU A 38 -4.07 -10.34 3.92
N LEU A 39 -3.51 -9.16 4.14
CA LEU A 39 -2.13 -9.02 4.59
C LEU A 39 -1.90 -9.58 5.99
N PHE A 40 -2.96 -9.69 6.79
CA PHE A 40 -2.89 -10.11 8.19
C PHE A 40 -3.37 -11.54 8.42
N SER A 41 -3.68 -12.28 7.36
CA SER A 41 -4.10 -13.69 7.46
C SER A 41 -2.92 -14.64 7.61
N ALA A 42 -1.70 -14.17 7.43
CA ALA A 42 -0.52 -14.99 7.62
C ALA A 42 -0.52 -15.54 9.03
N THR A 43 -0.87 -16.78 9.12
CA THR A 43 -0.92 -17.52 10.35
C THR A 43 0.48 -17.92 10.73
N GLY A 44 0.89 -17.51 11.78
CA GLY A 44 2.15 -17.86 12.39
C GLY A 44 2.30 -16.92 13.54
N ASN A 45 3.04 -17.32 14.48
CA ASN A 45 3.09 -16.82 15.81
C ASN A 45 3.56 -15.36 15.92
N GLU A 46 4.04 -14.74 14.82
CA GLU A 46 4.53 -13.37 14.88
C GLU A 46 4.27 -12.64 13.58
N ILE A 47 3.33 -11.72 13.62
CA ILE A 47 3.14 -10.80 12.53
C ILE A 47 4.24 -9.74 12.55
N SER A 48 4.85 -9.53 11.39
CA SER A 48 5.85 -8.48 11.19
C SER A 48 5.79 -8.00 9.74
N TYR A 49 6.34 -6.82 9.50
CA TYR A 49 6.44 -6.29 8.15
C TYR A 49 7.20 -7.26 7.21
N SER A 50 8.35 -7.77 7.66
CA SER A 50 9.17 -8.68 6.85
C SER A 50 8.43 -9.98 6.50
N ARG A 51 7.59 -10.46 7.40
CA ARG A 51 6.81 -11.67 7.16
C ARG A 51 5.71 -11.43 6.13
N ILE A 52 5.03 -10.31 6.21
CA ILE A 52 4.02 -9.92 5.22
C ILE A 52 4.68 -9.78 3.85
N LEU A 53 5.83 -9.12 3.78
CA LEU A 53 6.59 -8.99 2.53
C LEU A 53 6.98 -10.35 1.97
N ALA A 54 7.49 -11.26 2.81
CA ALA A 54 7.87 -12.61 2.39
C ALA A 54 6.67 -13.38 1.83
N ASP A 55 5.50 -13.22 2.41
CA ASP A 55 4.27 -13.84 1.91
C ASP A 55 3.88 -13.31 0.53
N LEU A 56 4.00 -12.01 0.32
CA LEU A 56 3.77 -11.40 -0.99
C LEU A 56 4.80 -11.87 -2.02
N GLU A 57 6.06 -11.98 -1.63
CA GLU A 57 7.11 -12.50 -2.51
C GLU A 57 6.83 -13.94 -2.93
N ARG A 58 6.43 -14.81 -2.00
CA ARG A 58 6.05 -16.19 -2.33
C ARG A 58 4.89 -16.24 -3.31
N GLN A 59 3.93 -15.34 -3.16
CA GLN A 59 2.71 -15.35 -3.94
C GLN A 59 2.93 -14.79 -5.35
N TYR A 60 3.79 -13.79 -5.51
CA TYR A 60 3.85 -13.00 -6.74
C TYR A 60 5.20 -12.93 -7.44
N SER A 61 6.31 -13.30 -6.80
CA SER A 61 7.63 -13.19 -7.43
C SER A 61 7.82 -14.10 -8.63
N ASN A 62 7.02 -15.15 -8.75
CA ASN A 62 7.06 -16.11 -9.87
C ASN A 62 5.94 -15.86 -10.88
N ALA A 63 5.31 -14.71 -10.85
CA ALA A 63 4.26 -14.37 -11.82
C ALA A 63 4.80 -14.45 -13.25
N THR A 64 4.03 -15.06 -14.16
CA THR A 64 4.42 -15.21 -15.55
C THR A 64 4.27 -13.91 -16.34
N GLU A 65 3.32 -13.06 -15.93
CA GLU A 65 3.10 -11.74 -16.51
C GLU A 65 3.39 -10.69 -15.43
N PRO A 66 3.88 -9.49 -15.82
CA PRO A 66 4.04 -8.40 -14.86
C PRO A 66 2.73 -8.00 -14.21
N LEU A 67 2.82 -7.47 -13.01
CA LEU A 67 1.68 -7.10 -12.17
C LEU A 67 1.45 -5.60 -12.18
N HIS A 68 0.19 -5.20 -12.10
CA HIS A 68 -0.20 -3.86 -11.68
C HIS A 68 -0.43 -3.90 -10.18
N ILE A 69 0.23 -3.03 -9.42
CA ILE A 69 0.10 -3.03 -7.96
C ILE A 69 -0.38 -1.67 -7.47
N CYS A 70 -1.43 -1.69 -6.66
CA CYS A 70 -1.92 -0.52 -5.94
C CYS A 70 -1.83 -0.80 -4.45
N GLY A 71 -1.22 0.12 -3.70
CA GLY A 71 -1.12 0.00 -2.25
C GLY A 71 -1.55 1.27 -1.54
N LEU A 72 -2.21 1.10 -0.40
CA LEU A 72 -2.60 2.19 0.48
C LEU A 72 -1.82 2.10 1.79
N SER A 73 -1.13 3.18 2.17
CA SER A 73 -0.43 3.31 3.45
C SER A 73 0.61 2.19 3.65
N LEU A 74 0.41 1.26 4.57
CA LEU A 74 1.25 0.06 4.71
C LEU A 74 1.36 -0.69 3.38
N GLY A 75 0.26 -0.82 2.66
CA GLY A 75 0.24 -1.45 1.35
C GLY A 75 1.12 -0.73 0.33
N ALA A 76 1.25 0.60 0.44
CA ALA A 76 2.14 1.38 -0.42
C ALA A 76 3.61 1.11 -0.11
N LEU A 77 3.98 0.98 1.16
CA LEU A 77 5.35 0.60 1.55
C LEU A 77 5.70 -0.79 1.01
N LEU A 78 4.78 -1.75 1.16
CA LEU A 78 4.96 -3.10 0.63
C LEU A 78 5.08 -3.10 -0.89
N ALA A 79 4.28 -2.29 -1.58
CA ALA A 79 4.34 -2.16 -3.04
C ALA A 79 5.69 -1.59 -3.50
N LEU A 80 6.20 -0.57 -2.83
CA LEU A 80 7.52 -0.02 -3.10
C LEU A 80 8.62 -1.06 -2.89
N ASP A 81 8.59 -1.73 -1.74
CA ASP A 81 9.60 -2.72 -1.37
C ASP A 81 9.61 -3.90 -2.35
N PHE A 82 8.43 -4.43 -2.67
CA PHE A 82 8.30 -5.50 -3.67
C PHE A 82 8.86 -5.07 -5.02
N THR A 83 8.55 -3.85 -5.45
CA THR A 83 9.02 -3.34 -6.75
C THR A 83 10.53 -3.14 -6.77
N ILE A 84 11.12 -2.67 -5.67
CA ILE A 84 12.57 -2.53 -5.55
C ILE A 84 13.25 -3.91 -5.71
N ARG A 85 12.67 -4.94 -5.13
CA ARG A 85 13.23 -6.30 -5.15
C ARG A 85 12.94 -7.06 -6.44
N HIS A 86 11.78 -6.83 -7.04
CA HIS A 86 11.25 -7.59 -8.17
C HIS A 86 10.71 -6.67 -9.27
N GLY A 87 11.51 -5.68 -9.67
CA GLY A 87 11.08 -4.66 -10.63
C GLY A 87 10.62 -5.21 -11.98
N ASP A 88 11.21 -6.32 -12.43
CA ASP A 88 10.82 -7.01 -13.65
C ASP A 88 9.42 -7.63 -13.59
N LYS A 89 8.87 -7.79 -12.39
CA LYS A 89 7.53 -8.33 -12.16
C LYS A 89 6.45 -7.27 -12.01
N VAL A 90 6.81 -5.98 -12.08
CA VAL A 90 5.87 -4.89 -11.85
C VAL A 90 5.74 -4.01 -13.09
N ALA A 91 4.54 -3.98 -13.65
CA ALA A 91 4.23 -3.19 -14.84
C ALA A 91 3.96 -1.72 -14.51
N SER A 92 3.27 -1.47 -13.41
CA SER A 92 2.97 -0.11 -12.93
C SER A 92 2.54 -0.11 -11.48
N LEU A 93 2.68 1.04 -10.83
CA LEU A 93 2.33 1.26 -9.43
C LEU A 93 1.32 2.39 -9.28
N VAL A 94 0.37 2.22 -8.35
CA VAL A 94 -0.42 3.32 -7.79
C VAL A 94 -0.24 3.29 -6.28
N LEU A 95 0.24 4.39 -5.71
CA LEU A 95 0.58 4.50 -4.29
C LEU A 95 -0.32 5.55 -3.63
N ILE A 96 -1.11 5.15 -2.66
CA ILE A 96 -2.12 5.99 -2.01
C ILE A 96 -1.70 6.27 -0.56
N GLY A 97 -1.63 7.54 -0.17
CA GLY A 97 -1.25 7.93 1.17
C GLY A 97 0.12 7.39 1.56
N ALA A 98 1.09 7.50 0.64
CA ALA A 98 2.35 6.79 0.72
C ALA A 98 3.40 7.54 1.52
N GLN A 99 4.19 6.78 2.27
CA GLN A 99 5.49 7.16 2.79
C GLN A 99 6.56 6.37 2.05
N TYR A 100 7.77 6.89 1.98
CA TYR A 100 8.93 6.17 1.43
C TYR A 100 9.99 5.90 2.50
N LYS A 101 9.80 6.45 3.68
CA LYS A 101 10.58 6.16 4.88
C LYS A 101 9.69 6.33 6.09
N VAL A 102 9.98 5.58 7.14
CA VAL A 102 9.19 5.58 8.38
C VAL A 102 10.08 6.09 9.51
N PRO A 103 9.88 7.33 9.98
CA PRO A 103 10.66 7.86 11.10
C PRO A 103 10.39 7.08 12.39
N THR A 104 11.45 6.67 13.06
CA THR A 104 11.37 5.86 14.27
C THR A 104 10.50 6.50 15.35
N PHE A 105 10.64 7.81 15.55
CA PHE A 105 9.91 8.49 16.62
C PHE A 105 8.39 8.54 16.33
N LEU A 106 7.98 8.59 15.06
CA LEU A 106 6.55 8.56 14.71
C LEU A 106 5.94 7.20 15.02
N ILE A 107 6.69 6.13 14.77
CA ILE A 107 6.25 4.77 15.12
C ILE A 107 6.16 4.61 16.63
N ASP A 108 7.11 5.11 17.37
CA ASP A 108 7.10 5.04 18.84
C ASP A 108 5.92 5.81 19.41
N PHE A 109 5.62 7.00 18.87
CA PHE A 109 4.47 7.79 19.28
C PHE A 109 3.14 7.09 18.94
N GLN A 110 3.05 6.54 17.74
CA GLN A 110 1.87 5.78 17.29
C GLN A 110 1.64 4.57 18.20
N ASN A 111 2.70 3.84 18.54
CA ASN A 111 2.61 2.70 19.43
C ASN A 111 2.20 3.09 20.85
N PHE A 112 2.66 4.25 21.33
CA PHE A 112 2.21 4.78 22.60
C PHE A 112 0.70 5.04 22.57
N LEU A 113 0.18 5.66 21.50
CA LEU A 113 -1.26 5.88 21.34
C LEU A 113 -2.02 4.56 21.29
N PHE A 114 -1.53 3.57 20.56
CA PHE A 114 -2.16 2.25 20.49
C PHE A 114 -2.28 1.58 21.87
N ARG A 115 -1.23 1.70 22.70
CA ARG A 115 -1.26 1.15 24.06
C ARG A 115 -2.30 1.80 24.93
N CYS A 116 -2.60 3.08 24.70
CA CYS A 116 -3.62 3.82 25.42
C CYS A 116 -5.06 3.52 24.95
N MET A 117 -5.22 2.89 23.78
CA MET A 117 -6.53 2.57 23.21
C MET A 117 -7.06 1.24 23.78
N PRO A 118 -8.38 1.13 24.01
CA PRO A 118 -8.99 -0.14 24.44
C PRO A 118 -8.79 -1.23 23.38
N SER A 119 -8.59 -2.47 23.82
CA SER A 119 -8.44 -3.61 22.90
C SER A 119 -9.63 -3.78 21.96
N LYS A 120 -10.82 -3.43 22.41
CA LYS A 120 -12.05 -3.49 21.63
C LYS A 120 -11.99 -2.61 20.38
N SER A 121 -11.24 -1.50 20.42
CA SER A 121 -11.08 -0.60 19.26
C SER A 121 -10.40 -1.27 18.07
N PHE A 122 -9.74 -2.40 18.27
CA PHE A 122 -9.03 -3.14 17.23
C PHE A 122 -9.85 -4.23 16.57
N ASP A 123 -11.07 -4.50 17.04
CA ASP A 123 -11.89 -5.62 16.57
C ASP A 123 -12.18 -5.58 15.06
N SER A 124 -12.33 -4.39 14.49
CA SER A 124 -12.63 -4.20 13.07
C SER A 124 -11.38 -4.05 12.19
N MET A 125 -10.19 -4.08 12.79
CA MET A 125 -8.93 -3.78 12.09
C MET A 125 -8.21 -5.02 11.54
N GLY A 126 -8.78 -6.19 11.69
CA GLY A 126 -8.18 -7.44 11.25
C GLY A 126 -7.00 -7.92 12.07
N LEU A 127 -6.57 -7.17 13.08
CA LEU A 127 -5.47 -7.49 14.00
C LEU A 127 -5.86 -7.16 15.43
N SER A 128 -5.36 -7.94 16.37
CA SER A 128 -5.44 -7.61 17.78
C SER A 128 -4.60 -6.36 18.08
N LYS A 129 -4.86 -5.74 19.23
CA LYS A 129 -4.06 -4.61 19.73
C LYS A 129 -2.57 -4.99 19.81
N SER A 130 -2.26 -6.15 20.41
CA SER A 130 -0.89 -6.62 20.56
C SER A 130 -0.18 -6.79 19.21
N ASP A 131 -0.85 -7.43 18.24
CA ASP A 131 -0.27 -7.66 16.93
C ASP A 131 -0.12 -6.37 16.13
N THR A 132 -1.05 -5.43 16.27
CA THR A 132 -0.95 -4.11 15.64
C THR A 132 0.30 -3.37 16.12
N ILE A 133 0.55 -3.39 17.42
CA ILE A 133 1.74 -2.75 18.01
C ILE A 133 3.02 -3.44 17.52
N LYS A 134 3.04 -4.76 17.50
CA LYS A 134 4.20 -5.53 17.01
C LYS A 134 4.51 -5.23 15.55
N LEU A 135 3.49 -5.24 14.70
CA LEU A 135 3.64 -4.94 13.28
C LEU A 135 4.18 -3.53 13.09
N SER A 136 3.56 -2.56 13.73
CA SER A 136 3.98 -1.16 13.65
C SER A 136 5.42 -0.99 14.10
N HIS A 137 5.82 -1.63 15.20
CA HIS A 137 7.21 -1.59 15.68
C HIS A 137 8.18 -2.18 14.67
N SER A 138 7.80 -3.26 13.98
CA SER A 138 8.66 -3.91 12.97
C SER A 138 8.91 -3.04 11.75
N MET A 139 8.12 -1.98 11.57
CA MET A 139 8.29 -1.02 10.47
C MET A 139 9.25 0.12 10.81
N ARG A 140 9.76 0.17 12.04
CA ARG A 140 10.71 1.21 12.46
C ARG A 140 11.92 1.21 11.53
N SER A 141 12.34 2.39 11.16
CA SER A 141 13.55 2.61 10.36
C SER A 141 13.48 2.10 8.91
N LEU A 142 12.30 1.74 8.39
CA LEU A 142 12.17 1.52 6.95
C LEU A 142 12.51 2.82 6.22
N ASP A 143 13.43 2.74 5.27
CA ASP A 143 13.85 3.87 4.46
C ASP A 143 14.25 3.40 3.08
N PHE A 144 13.46 3.75 2.07
CA PHE A 144 13.70 3.35 0.68
C PHE A 144 14.35 4.46 -0.15
N THR A 145 14.71 5.59 0.47
CA THR A 145 15.19 6.77 -0.24
C THR A 145 16.29 6.45 -1.25
N SER A 146 17.32 5.71 -0.83
CA SER A 146 18.46 5.38 -1.70
C SER A 146 18.13 4.37 -2.79
N GLN A 147 17.01 3.66 -2.69
CA GLN A 147 16.63 2.59 -3.61
C GLN A 147 15.57 3.02 -4.61
N LEU A 148 14.99 4.22 -4.45
CA LEU A 148 13.92 4.70 -5.32
C LEU A 148 14.35 4.83 -6.78
N SER A 149 15.61 5.16 -7.03
CA SER A 149 16.15 5.27 -8.39
C SER A 149 16.10 3.96 -9.17
N GLY A 150 15.99 2.83 -8.48
CA GLY A 150 15.84 1.52 -9.12
C GLY A 150 14.43 1.22 -9.62
N ILE A 151 13.46 2.05 -9.29
CA ILE A 151 12.07 1.89 -9.75
C ILE A 151 11.95 2.59 -11.11
N THR A 152 11.68 1.80 -12.16
CA THR A 152 11.64 2.30 -13.54
C THR A 152 10.24 2.24 -14.16
N CYS A 153 9.29 1.53 -13.54
CA CYS A 153 7.93 1.45 -14.05
C CYS A 153 7.17 2.77 -13.82
N PRO A 154 6.06 3.00 -14.55
CA PRO A 154 5.18 4.12 -14.28
C PRO A 154 4.64 4.09 -12.85
N VAL A 155 4.60 5.25 -12.21
CA VAL A 155 4.09 5.39 -10.84
C VAL A 155 3.09 6.54 -10.79
N THR A 156 1.93 6.28 -10.22
CA THR A 156 0.94 7.32 -9.88
C THR A 156 0.85 7.40 -8.37
N ILE A 157 1.09 8.59 -7.84
CA ILE A 157 1.01 8.87 -6.41
C ILE A 157 -0.30 9.58 -6.15
N VAL A 158 -1.08 9.08 -5.20
CA VAL A 158 -2.40 9.62 -4.85
C VAL A 158 -2.43 9.95 -3.37
N CYS A 159 -2.89 11.15 -3.04
CA CYS A 159 -3.03 11.56 -1.64
C CYS A 159 -4.29 12.40 -1.49
N GLY A 160 -5.02 12.17 -0.40
CA GLY A 160 -6.14 13.01 -0.04
C GLY A 160 -5.68 14.39 0.40
N GLU A 161 -6.40 15.42 -0.01
CA GLU A 161 -6.11 16.81 0.38
C GLU A 161 -6.05 16.96 1.90
N LYS A 162 -6.90 16.22 2.62
CA LYS A 162 -7.00 16.27 4.09
C LYS A 162 -6.07 15.30 4.80
N ASP A 163 -5.33 14.49 4.07
CA ASP A 163 -4.35 13.56 4.65
C ASP A 163 -3.03 14.30 4.90
N SER A 164 -3.04 15.22 5.85
CA SER A 164 -1.92 16.10 6.14
C SER A 164 -0.65 15.35 6.53
N ALA A 165 -0.80 14.19 7.18
CA ALA A 165 0.33 13.37 7.61
C ALA A 165 1.15 12.83 6.42
N ASN A 166 0.51 12.58 5.29
CA ASN A 166 1.15 11.94 4.13
C ASN A 166 1.30 12.89 2.93
N LEU A 167 0.72 14.08 2.98
CA LEU A 167 0.73 15.00 1.84
C LEU A 167 2.13 15.47 1.49
N LYS A 168 2.91 15.86 2.49
CA LYS A 168 4.29 16.30 2.32
C LYS A 168 5.17 15.17 1.77
N ALA A 169 5.02 13.97 2.33
CA ALA A 169 5.77 12.80 1.88
C ALA A 169 5.41 12.42 0.44
N SER A 170 4.13 12.51 0.08
CA SER A 170 3.67 12.23 -1.28
C SER A 170 4.26 13.20 -2.30
N LYS A 171 4.30 14.48 -1.97
CA LYS A 171 4.95 15.49 -2.81
C LYS A 171 6.44 15.23 -2.98
N LYS A 172 7.12 14.86 -1.89
CA LYS A 172 8.54 14.55 -1.93
C LYS A 172 8.82 13.29 -2.73
N LEU A 173 8.02 12.26 -2.56
CA LEU A 173 8.13 11.02 -3.32
C LEU A 173 8.00 11.29 -4.83
N ASN A 174 7.06 12.17 -5.20
CA ASN A 174 6.89 12.58 -6.60
C ASN A 174 8.13 13.27 -7.16
N GLU A 175 8.81 14.07 -6.36
CA GLU A 175 10.08 14.69 -6.78
C GLU A 175 11.20 13.65 -6.95
N LEU A 176 11.23 12.63 -6.08
CA LEU A 176 12.27 11.60 -6.07
C LEU A 176 12.08 10.54 -7.17
N LEU A 177 10.90 10.45 -7.76
CA LEU A 177 10.57 9.53 -8.86
C LEU A 177 10.24 10.36 -10.12
N PRO A 178 11.22 10.58 -11.02
CA PRO A 178 11.01 11.46 -12.19
C PRO A 178 9.86 11.04 -13.10
N GLN A 179 9.58 9.74 -13.17
CA GLN A 179 8.51 9.19 -14.00
C GLN A 179 7.14 9.23 -13.33
N ALA A 180 7.07 9.65 -12.05
CA ALA A 180 5.82 9.65 -11.30
C ALA A 180 4.94 10.85 -11.63
N THR A 181 3.63 10.67 -11.47
CA THR A 181 2.64 11.72 -11.46
C THR A 181 1.95 11.77 -10.10
N LEU A 182 1.57 12.95 -9.65
CA LEU A 182 0.89 13.15 -8.37
C LEU A 182 -0.53 13.64 -8.60
N GLN A 183 -1.48 12.98 -7.96
CA GLN A 183 -2.87 13.40 -7.94
C GLN A 183 -3.32 13.62 -6.49
N ILE A 184 -3.72 14.84 -6.17
CA ILE A 184 -4.32 15.17 -4.87
C ILE A 184 -5.83 15.14 -5.03
N VAL A 185 -6.50 14.35 -4.17
CA VAL A 185 -7.95 14.18 -4.24
C VAL A 185 -8.63 15.20 -3.32
N PRO A 186 -9.37 16.16 -3.87
CA PRO A 186 -10.03 17.19 -3.08
C PRO A 186 -11.00 16.60 -2.06
N GLY A 187 -10.96 17.13 -0.84
CA GLY A 187 -11.88 16.74 0.22
C GLY A 187 -11.66 15.34 0.83
N ALA A 188 -10.74 14.56 0.29
CA ALA A 188 -10.51 13.19 0.77
C ALA A 188 -9.49 13.16 1.90
N GLY A 189 -9.67 12.19 2.82
CA GLY A 189 -8.73 11.88 3.89
C GLY A 189 -7.76 10.78 3.49
N HIS A 190 -7.38 9.95 4.45
CA HIS A 190 -6.37 8.91 4.26
C HIS A 190 -6.90 7.68 3.51
N GLU A 191 -8.08 7.21 3.88
CA GLU A 191 -8.66 5.96 3.36
C GLU A 191 -9.50 6.22 2.10
N ILE A 192 -8.88 6.67 1.03
CA ILE A 192 -9.58 7.06 -0.21
C ILE A 192 -10.29 5.87 -0.85
N ASN A 193 -9.78 4.66 -0.69
CA ASN A 193 -10.42 3.46 -1.20
C ASN A 193 -11.81 3.21 -0.60
N LYS A 194 -12.08 3.76 0.58
CA LYS A 194 -13.37 3.69 1.26
C LYS A 194 -14.19 4.96 1.09
N ASP A 195 -13.53 6.12 1.18
CA ASP A 195 -14.22 7.41 1.16
C ASP A 195 -14.59 7.88 -0.25
N ALA A 196 -13.77 7.56 -1.25
CA ALA A 196 -13.99 7.94 -2.64
C ALA A 196 -13.54 6.79 -3.58
N PRO A 197 -14.18 5.62 -3.47
CA PRO A 197 -13.78 4.45 -4.27
C PRO A 197 -13.87 4.68 -5.77
N GLU A 198 -14.80 5.51 -6.23
CA GLU A 198 -14.95 5.85 -7.65
C GLU A 198 -13.73 6.59 -8.19
N VAL A 199 -13.10 7.43 -7.38
CA VAL A 199 -11.89 8.16 -7.79
C VAL A 199 -10.73 7.19 -7.96
N ILE A 200 -10.57 6.27 -7.02
CA ILE A 200 -9.51 5.25 -7.10
C ILE A 200 -9.75 4.32 -8.28
N ALA A 201 -10.97 3.83 -8.46
CA ALA A 201 -11.30 2.96 -9.59
C ALA A 201 -10.99 3.63 -10.93
N ASP A 202 -11.31 4.91 -11.06
CA ASP A 202 -11.01 5.69 -12.27
C ASP A 202 -9.50 5.79 -12.52
N ILE A 203 -8.72 6.07 -11.48
CA ILE A 203 -7.26 6.11 -11.57
C ILE A 203 -6.70 4.75 -12.01
N LEU A 204 -7.16 3.65 -11.40
CA LEU A 204 -6.71 2.32 -11.74
C LEU A 204 -7.09 1.92 -13.17
N ASN A 205 -8.31 2.24 -13.59
CA ASN A 205 -8.77 1.95 -14.94
C ASN A 205 -7.98 2.70 -16.01
N LYS A 206 -7.48 3.90 -15.69
CA LYS A 206 -6.65 4.70 -16.60
C LYS A 206 -5.20 4.25 -16.67
N ASN A 207 -4.65 3.77 -15.56
CA ASN A 207 -3.22 3.50 -15.43
C ASN A 207 -2.85 2.03 -15.52
N PHE A 208 -3.79 1.14 -15.37
CA PHE A 208 -3.55 -0.30 -15.35
C PHE A 208 -4.03 -1.05 -16.61
#